data_0d7466253875d036f29fe52cd01454cf
#
_entry.id   0d7466253875d036f29fe52cd01454cf
#
_cell.length_a   1.000
_cell.length_b   1.000
_cell.length_c   1.000
_cell.angle_alpha   90.00
_cell.angle_beta   90.00
_cell.angle_gamma   90.00
#
_symmetry.space_group_name_H-M   'P 1'
#
loop_
_entity.id
_entity.type
_entity.pdbx_description
1 polymer ?
#
loop_
_entity_poly.entity_id
_entity_poly.type
_entity_poly.pdbx_seq_one_letter_code
_entity_poly.pdbx_strand_id
1 'polypeptide(L)'
;MVAFLLASASGILPAALAQERSDNDHTLQAMRDEMARAKDRLELKFPGTNEPVRPYYLEYRLLDLEVREVVGQFGALMSSTRTRNRFMNVQARVGSFKQDSSNFVSDEGFRGFIGSTGSVGIDRDYDSLRQDLWIATDQAFKEAVETYSRKRAYLNSLARQTDIDDFSKAAPVKNIEPLVTPDWSGRNWEQEVRESSAALRAFPEIQESRVTYYLVYATEYLLTSEGTEIRTNRSFAAVEAGLSTLAKDGMQLNHFYASYAPKPADLASVDTVKKGLNVTGSELMALRASPPAHSNRGRPHRSWRRCSVRL
;
A
#
# COMPACT_ATOMS: atom_id res chain seq x y z
N MET A 1 -54.83 51.77 -12.05
CA MET A 1 -53.48 51.57 -12.57
C MET A 1 -52.56 51.50 -11.35
N VAL A 2 -52.28 50.31 -10.91
CA VAL A 2 -51.45 50.07 -9.71
C VAL A 2 -50.14 49.38 -10.19
N ALA A 3 -49.02 50.07 -10.01
CA ALA A 3 -47.73 49.58 -10.39
C ALA A 3 -47.16 48.68 -9.26
N PHE A 4 -46.86 47.43 -9.58
CA PHE A 4 -46.13 46.52 -8.69
C PHE A 4 -44.60 46.68 -8.90
N LEU A 5 -43.92 47.16 -7.87
CA LEU A 5 -42.47 47.15 -7.77
C LEU A 5 -42.03 45.76 -7.28
N LEU A 6 -41.34 45.02 -8.13
CA LEU A 6 -40.63 43.80 -7.77
C LEU A 6 -39.25 44.18 -7.21
N ALA A 7 -39.07 44.04 -5.90
CA ALA A 7 -37.77 44.11 -5.24
C ALA A 7 -37.08 42.72 -5.33
N SER A 8 -36.02 42.65 -6.12
CA SER A 8 -35.11 41.47 -6.17
C SER A 8 -34.21 41.47 -4.95
N ALA A 9 -34.51 40.63 -3.96
CA ALA A 9 -33.61 40.34 -2.87
C ALA A 9 -32.52 39.33 -3.32
N SER A 10 -31.33 39.83 -3.62
CA SER A 10 -30.16 39.00 -3.81
C SER A 10 -29.72 38.44 -2.45
N GLY A 11 -30.18 37.24 -2.12
CA GLY A 11 -29.72 36.49 -0.97
C GLY A 11 -28.28 36.03 -1.19
N ILE A 12 -27.34 36.70 -0.55
CA ILE A 12 -25.98 36.19 -0.35
C ILE A 12 -26.13 35.04 0.65
N LEU A 13 -26.03 33.80 0.15
CA LEU A 13 -25.85 32.63 1.01
C LEU A 13 -24.53 32.80 1.78
N PRO A 14 -24.55 32.75 3.12
CA PRO A 14 -23.31 32.71 3.86
C PRO A 14 -22.60 31.41 3.51
N ALA A 15 -21.33 31.53 3.08
CA ALA A 15 -20.41 30.41 2.97
C ALA A 15 -20.46 29.67 4.29
N ALA A 16 -20.99 28.44 4.29
CA ALA A 16 -20.98 27.57 5.44
C ALA A 16 -19.52 27.42 5.86
N LEU A 17 -19.16 28.01 6.97
CA LEU A 17 -17.96 27.67 7.71
C LEU A 17 -18.07 26.16 7.95
N ALA A 18 -17.30 25.39 7.21
CA ALA A 18 -17.06 24.00 7.50
C ALA A 18 -16.45 23.99 8.89
N GLN A 19 -17.30 23.71 9.87
CA GLN A 19 -16.91 23.52 11.25
C GLN A 19 -15.95 22.33 11.20
N GLU A 20 -14.65 22.58 11.40
CA GLU A 20 -13.67 21.53 11.63
C GLU A 20 -14.22 20.71 12.80
N ARG A 21 -14.91 19.61 12.49
CA ARG A 21 -15.19 18.58 13.49
C ARG A 21 -13.83 18.19 14.02
N SER A 22 -13.59 18.38 15.30
CA SER A 22 -12.36 17.95 15.95
C SER A 22 -12.20 16.46 15.65
N ASP A 23 -11.31 16.18 14.69
CA ASP A 23 -11.03 14.82 14.27
C ASP A 23 -10.25 14.18 15.42
N ASN A 24 -10.89 13.28 16.16
CA ASN A 24 -10.32 12.60 17.32
C ASN A 24 -9.31 11.52 16.87
N ASP A 25 -8.54 11.82 15.82
CA ASP A 25 -7.52 10.94 15.30
C ASP A 25 -6.19 11.12 16.04
N HIS A 26 -6.01 10.30 17.07
CA HIS A 26 -4.78 10.25 17.86
C HIS A 26 -3.53 9.94 17.00
N THR A 27 -3.69 9.20 15.90
CA THR A 27 -2.60 8.91 14.97
C THR A 27 -2.11 10.17 14.27
N LEU A 28 -3.03 10.91 13.65
CA LEU A 28 -2.70 12.15 12.96
C LEU A 28 -2.15 13.22 13.93
N GLN A 29 -2.72 13.29 15.13
CA GLN A 29 -2.26 14.19 16.18
C GLN A 29 -0.83 13.85 16.63
N ALA A 30 -0.53 12.57 16.89
CA ALA A 30 0.83 12.12 17.26
C ALA A 30 1.86 12.45 16.18
N MET A 31 1.50 12.25 14.91
CA MET A 31 2.36 12.59 13.78
C MET A 31 2.63 14.10 13.68
N ARG A 32 1.61 14.95 13.89
CA ARG A 32 1.75 16.42 13.89
C ARG A 32 2.67 16.90 15.01
N ASP A 33 2.44 16.41 16.21
CA ASP A 33 3.20 16.86 17.38
C ASP A 33 4.65 16.41 17.32
N GLU A 34 4.91 15.21 16.79
CA GLU A 34 6.27 14.74 16.60
C GLU A 34 6.98 15.47 15.44
N MET A 35 6.27 15.77 14.35
CA MET A 35 6.81 16.60 13.26
C MET A 35 7.19 17.98 13.76
N ALA A 36 6.34 18.61 14.56
CA ALA A 36 6.61 19.92 15.16
C ALA A 36 7.85 19.86 16.08
N ARG A 37 7.94 18.87 16.96
CA ARG A 37 9.11 18.66 17.82
C ARG A 37 10.39 18.44 16.99
N ALA A 38 10.33 17.60 15.97
CA ALA A 38 11.49 17.30 15.13
C ALA A 38 11.98 18.54 14.39
N LYS A 39 11.09 19.35 13.84
CA LYS A 39 11.45 20.64 13.18
C LYS A 39 12.14 21.61 14.13
N ASP A 40 11.71 21.65 15.39
CA ASP A 40 12.25 22.58 16.39
C ASP A 40 13.59 22.11 16.97
N ARG A 41 13.74 20.81 17.26
CA ARG A 41 14.80 20.29 18.12
C ARG A 41 15.79 19.35 17.46
N LEU A 42 15.49 18.85 16.25
CA LEU A 42 16.35 17.84 15.63
C LEU A 42 17.58 18.49 15.02
N GLU A 43 18.71 18.34 15.68
CA GLU A 43 19.99 18.84 15.21
C GLU A 43 21.14 17.93 15.65
N LEU A 44 22.20 17.91 14.87
CA LEU A 44 23.46 17.23 15.19
C LEU A 44 24.62 18.20 15.13
N LYS A 45 25.36 18.31 16.23
CA LYS A 45 26.56 19.15 16.32
C LYS A 45 27.80 18.26 16.18
N PHE A 46 28.68 18.64 15.28
CA PHE A 46 29.97 17.97 15.13
C PHE A 46 31.06 18.74 15.89
N PRO A 47 32.02 18.03 16.53
CA PRO A 47 33.16 18.70 17.14
C PRO A 47 33.93 19.54 16.09
N GLY A 48 34.17 20.81 16.41
CA GLY A 48 34.91 21.72 15.52
C GLY A 48 34.07 22.41 14.45
N THR A 49 32.74 22.25 14.42
CA THR A 49 31.83 23.01 13.56
C THR A 49 31.04 24.03 14.39
N ASN A 50 30.84 25.23 13.86
CA ASN A 50 30.10 26.29 14.54
C ASN A 50 28.58 26.12 14.36
N GLU A 51 28.14 25.46 13.30
CA GLU A 51 26.72 25.32 12.97
C GLU A 51 26.26 23.87 13.10
N PRO A 52 25.08 23.64 13.72
CA PRO A 52 24.49 22.32 13.75
C PRO A 52 23.91 21.94 12.38
N VAL A 53 24.01 20.66 12.04
CA VAL A 53 23.32 20.08 10.91
C VAL A 53 21.88 19.84 11.29
N ARG A 54 20.93 20.25 10.45
CA ARG A 54 19.49 20.05 10.61
C ARG A 54 18.89 19.43 9.35
N PRO A 55 17.82 18.64 9.46
CA PRO A 55 17.09 18.21 8.28
C PRO A 55 16.37 19.40 7.66
N TYR A 56 16.45 19.57 6.35
CA TYR A 56 15.67 20.59 5.62
C TYR A 56 14.30 20.05 5.21
N TYR A 57 14.14 18.70 5.14
CA TYR A 57 12.91 18.01 4.81
C TYR A 57 12.72 16.78 5.71
N LEU A 58 11.52 16.62 6.20
CA LEU A 58 11.05 15.42 6.93
C LEU A 58 9.74 14.95 6.32
N GLU A 59 9.57 13.63 6.24
CA GLU A 59 8.34 12.98 5.79
C GLU A 59 8.00 11.82 6.70
N TYR A 60 6.75 11.78 7.14
CA TYR A 60 6.16 10.67 7.88
C TYR A 60 5.08 10.02 7.05
N ARG A 61 5.20 8.72 6.79
CA ARG A 61 4.15 7.89 6.22
C ARG A 61 3.74 6.85 7.22
N LEU A 62 2.45 6.63 7.36
CA LEU A 62 1.90 5.56 8.16
C LEU A 62 0.80 4.87 7.36
N LEU A 63 0.85 3.54 7.31
CA LEU A 63 -0.17 2.68 6.72
C LEU A 63 -0.81 1.87 7.85
N ASP A 64 -2.09 2.10 8.10
CA ASP A 64 -2.92 1.29 8.99
C ASP A 64 -3.73 0.32 8.12
N LEU A 65 -3.43 -0.97 8.21
CA LEU A 65 -3.93 -2.01 7.32
C LEU A 65 -4.74 -3.02 8.12
N GLU A 66 -6.03 -3.17 7.79
CA GLU A 66 -6.87 -4.24 8.28
C GLU A 66 -7.19 -5.22 7.16
N VAL A 67 -6.93 -6.51 7.44
CA VAL A 67 -7.13 -7.59 6.49
C VAL A 67 -8.03 -8.63 7.11
N ARG A 68 -9.05 -9.05 6.37
CA ARG A 68 -9.82 -10.26 6.64
C ARG A 68 -9.54 -11.28 5.56
N GLU A 69 -9.09 -12.46 5.95
CA GLU A 69 -8.86 -13.60 5.07
C GLU A 69 -9.76 -14.76 5.49
N VAL A 70 -10.51 -15.29 4.53
CA VAL A 70 -11.38 -16.44 4.73
C VAL A 70 -11.06 -17.49 3.69
N VAL A 71 -10.63 -18.66 4.13
CA VAL A 71 -10.11 -19.74 3.28
C VAL A 71 -11.02 -20.95 3.34
N GLY A 72 -11.36 -21.49 2.17
CA GLY A 72 -12.12 -22.72 2.03
C GLY A 72 -11.49 -23.70 1.06
N GLN A 73 -11.77 -24.98 1.28
CA GLN A 73 -11.32 -26.08 0.44
C GLN A 73 -12.43 -27.13 0.33
N PHE A 74 -12.86 -27.45 -0.89
CA PHE A 74 -13.90 -28.46 -1.15
C PHE A 74 -15.14 -28.35 -0.25
N GLY A 75 -15.58 -27.12 0.06
CA GLY A 75 -16.75 -26.84 0.92
C GLY A 75 -16.46 -26.84 2.42
N ALA A 76 -15.25 -27.10 2.86
CA ALA A 76 -14.83 -26.94 4.24
C ALA A 76 -14.24 -25.55 4.47
N LEU A 77 -14.55 -24.91 5.61
CA LEU A 77 -13.85 -23.74 6.08
C LEU A 77 -12.50 -24.18 6.67
N MET A 78 -11.42 -23.66 6.12
CA MET A 78 -10.06 -23.93 6.58
C MET A 78 -9.58 -22.90 7.61
N SER A 79 -9.83 -21.63 7.34
CA SER A 79 -9.51 -20.54 8.27
C SER A 79 -10.39 -19.32 8.02
N SER A 80 -10.58 -18.52 9.07
CA SER A 80 -11.18 -17.20 9.01
C SER A 80 -10.41 -16.31 9.98
N THR A 81 -9.61 -15.42 9.46
CA THR A 81 -8.71 -14.58 10.27
C THR A 81 -8.97 -13.10 9.99
N ARG A 82 -8.75 -12.29 11.00
CA ARG A 82 -8.69 -10.85 10.90
C ARG A 82 -7.37 -10.39 11.51
N THR A 83 -6.59 -9.67 10.73
CA THR A 83 -5.32 -9.12 11.15
C THR A 83 -5.33 -7.62 10.97
N ARG A 84 -4.61 -6.95 11.83
CA ARG A 84 -4.32 -5.52 11.71
C ARG A 84 -2.82 -5.33 11.81
N ASN A 85 -2.28 -4.55 10.89
CA ASN A 85 -0.88 -4.22 10.85
C ASN A 85 -0.74 -2.72 10.65
N ARG A 86 0.25 -2.13 11.28
CA ARG A 86 0.59 -0.73 11.11
C ARG A 86 2.06 -0.63 10.73
N PHE A 87 2.32 0.03 9.62
CA PHE A 87 3.67 0.24 9.10
C PHE A 87 3.97 1.73 9.08
N MET A 88 5.15 2.07 9.48
CA MET A 88 5.64 3.44 9.47
C MET A 88 6.88 3.52 8.58
N ASN A 89 6.98 4.61 7.84
CA ASN A 89 8.19 5.01 7.15
C ASN A 89 8.48 6.48 7.46
N VAL A 90 9.69 6.75 7.89
CA VAL A 90 10.19 8.11 8.18
C VAL A 90 11.35 8.41 7.26
N GLN A 91 11.26 9.52 6.53
CA GLN A 91 12.37 10.05 5.75
C GLN A 91 12.89 11.35 6.37
N ALA A 92 14.20 11.49 6.42
CA ALA A 92 14.88 12.75 6.71
C ALA A 92 15.84 13.07 5.56
N ARG A 93 15.91 14.36 5.19
CA ARG A 93 16.85 14.84 4.18
C ARG A 93 17.70 15.96 4.75
N VAL A 94 19.01 15.87 4.50
CA VAL A 94 20.02 16.79 4.94
C VAL A 94 20.72 17.41 3.72
N GLY A 95 21.08 18.66 3.80
CA GLY A 95 21.66 19.43 2.71
C GLY A 95 20.69 20.47 2.19
N SER A 96 20.37 20.44 0.91
CA SER A 96 19.43 21.36 0.25
C SER A 96 18.73 20.67 -0.92
N PHE A 97 17.74 21.34 -1.51
CA PHE A 97 17.07 20.82 -2.71
C PHE A 97 18.04 20.53 -3.86
N LYS A 98 19.09 21.36 -4.01
CA LYS A 98 20.10 21.18 -5.06
C LYS A 98 20.98 19.96 -4.84
N GLN A 99 21.35 19.70 -3.57
CA GLN A 99 22.20 18.59 -3.21
C GLN A 99 21.85 18.13 -1.80
N ASP A 100 21.32 16.91 -1.68
CA ASP A 100 20.91 16.34 -0.42
C ASP A 100 21.46 14.92 -0.20
N SER A 101 20.99 14.30 0.88
CA SER A 101 21.38 12.94 1.28
C SER A 101 20.75 11.82 0.43
N SER A 102 19.85 12.14 -0.52
CA SER A 102 19.23 11.14 -1.38
C SER A 102 20.00 10.92 -2.69
N ASN A 103 19.51 9.96 -3.50
CA ASN A 103 20.03 9.68 -4.84
C ASN A 103 21.55 9.41 -4.89
N PHE A 104 22.09 8.80 -3.84
CA PHE A 104 23.51 8.43 -3.78
C PHE A 104 23.68 6.93 -4.00
N VAL A 105 24.49 6.59 -5.01
CA VAL A 105 24.91 5.23 -5.32
C VAL A 105 26.38 5.12 -4.91
N SER A 106 26.66 4.32 -3.89
CA SER A 106 28.03 3.99 -3.49
C SER A 106 28.47 2.67 -4.14
N ASP A 107 29.75 2.35 -4.02
CA ASP A 107 30.32 1.06 -4.46
C ASP A 107 29.65 -0.15 -3.76
N GLU A 108 28.94 0.08 -2.66
CA GLU A 108 28.18 -0.93 -1.93
C GLU A 108 26.77 -1.16 -2.49
N GLY A 109 26.39 -0.49 -3.58
CA GLY A 109 25.09 -0.59 -4.26
C GLY A 109 24.15 0.56 -3.99
N PHE A 110 23.00 0.57 -4.71
CA PHE A 110 21.96 1.59 -4.59
C PHE A 110 21.21 1.44 -3.26
N ARG A 111 21.39 2.38 -2.37
CA ARG A 111 20.51 2.58 -1.22
C ARG A 111 19.47 3.64 -1.58
N GLY A 112 18.43 3.20 -2.32
CA GLY A 112 17.42 4.10 -2.91
C GLY A 112 16.50 4.79 -1.93
N PHE A 113 16.41 4.31 -0.69
CA PHE A 113 15.57 4.89 0.35
C PHE A 113 16.38 5.05 1.63
N ILE A 114 16.63 6.29 1.99
CA ILE A 114 17.15 6.65 3.30
C ILE A 114 15.94 6.95 4.18
N GLY A 115 15.62 6.00 5.04
CA GLY A 115 14.51 6.14 5.94
C GLY A 115 14.40 4.95 6.89
N SER A 116 13.87 5.20 8.07
CA SER A 116 13.54 4.14 9.00
C SER A 116 12.17 3.57 8.69
N THR A 117 12.11 2.26 8.39
CA THR A 117 10.84 1.53 8.20
C THR A 117 10.66 0.56 9.34
N GLY A 118 9.50 0.59 9.98
CA GLY A 118 9.18 -0.31 11.09
C GLY A 118 7.69 -0.61 11.18
N SER A 119 7.36 -1.67 11.93
CA SER A 119 6.00 -1.88 12.39
C SER A 119 5.78 -1.08 13.68
N VAL A 120 4.59 -0.52 13.83
CA VAL A 120 4.16 0.25 14.99
C VAL A 120 3.13 -0.52 15.78
N GLY A 121 2.98 -0.19 17.06
CA GLY A 121 1.94 -0.78 17.91
C GLY A 121 0.55 -0.69 17.28
N ILE A 122 -0.22 -1.78 17.40
CA ILE A 122 -1.58 -1.89 16.83
C ILE A 122 -2.55 -0.98 17.57
N ASP A 123 -2.30 -0.78 18.85
CA ASP A 123 -3.08 0.15 19.66
C ASP A 123 -2.84 1.57 19.16
N ARG A 124 -3.94 2.31 18.98
CA ARG A 124 -3.88 3.73 18.56
C ARG A 124 -3.45 4.62 19.74
N ASP A 125 -2.47 4.14 20.52
CA ASP A 125 -1.95 4.91 21.63
C ASP A 125 -1.09 6.05 21.11
N TYR A 126 -1.46 7.26 21.52
CA TYR A 126 -0.80 8.49 21.13
C TYR A 126 0.68 8.51 21.57
N ASP A 127 0.95 8.12 22.81
CA ASP A 127 2.29 8.21 23.38
C ASP A 127 3.24 7.17 22.79
N SER A 128 2.77 5.93 22.63
CA SER A 128 3.53 4.87 21.95
C SER A 128 3.93 5.28 20.53
N LEU A 129 2.96 5.79 19.75
CA LEU A 129 3.23 6.22 18.39
C LEU A 129 4.22 7.39 18.33
N ARG A 130 4.12 8.34 19.25
CA ARG A 130 5.09 9.43 19.33
C ARG A 130 6.49 8.93 19.65
N GLN A 131 6.63 7.96 20.55
CA GLN A 131 7.92 7.35 20.86
C GLN A 131 8.50 6.63 19.64
N ASP A 132 7.69 5.83 18.94
CA ASP A 132 8.13 5.12 17.73
C ASP A 132 8.59 6.11 16.64
N LEU A 133 7.79 7.16 16.40
CA LEU A 133 8.15 8.22 15.45
C LEU A 133 9.43 8.95 15.83
N TRP A 134 9.61 9.24 17.13
CA TRP A 134 10.82 9.89 17.63
C TRP A 134 12.07 9.06 17.34
N ILE A 135 12.04 7.76 17.68
CA ILE A 135 13.15 6.83 17.44
C ILE A 135 13.47 6.72 15.95
N ALA A 136 12.42 6.52 15.12
CA ALA A 136 12.57 6.41 13.68
C ALA A 136 13.08 7.71 13.04
N THR A 137 12.69 8.87 13.55
CA THR A 137 13.14 10.18 13.08
C THR A 137 14.62 10.41 13.42
N ASP A 138 15.03 10.08 14.62
CA ASP A 138 16.43 10.18 15.04
C ASP A 138 17.34 9.27 14.19
N GLN A 139 16.89 8.04 13.97
CA GLN A 139 17.61 7.07 13.12
C GLN A 139 17.71 7.55 11.67
N ALA A 140 16.58 7.95 11.05
CA ALA A 140 16.54 8.44 9.67
C ALA A 140 17.43 9.69 9.49
N PHE A 141 17.43 10.58 10.47
CA PHE A 141 18.26 11.78 10.44
C PHE A 141 19.76 11.46 10.53
N LYS A 142 20.19 10.59 11.44
CA LYS A 142 21.58 10.18 11.56
C LYS A 142 22.09 9.50 10.28
N GLU A 143 21.28 8.62 9.70
CA GLU A 143 21.57 7.97 8.42
C GLU A 143 21.68 8.98 7.28
N ALA A 144 20.77 9.96 7.23
CA ALA A 144 20.82 11.04 6.23
C ALA A 144 22.10 11.88 6.34
N VAL A 145 22.53 12.23 7.56
CA VAL A 145 23.80 12.96 7.81
C VAL A 145 25.00 12.17 7.33
N GLU A 146 25.07 10.88 7.66
CA GLU A 146 26.16 10.00 7.23
C GLU A 146 26.21 9.89 5.70
N THR A 147 25.07 9.62 5.08
CA THR A 147 24.96 9.49 3.62
C THR A 147 25.31 10.79 2.91
N TYR A 148 24.86 11.92 3.43
CA TYR A 148 25.22 13.23 2.87
C TYR A 148 26.73 13.49 2.92
N SER A 149 27.36 13.13 4.01
CA SER A 149 28.80 13.27 4.16
C SER A 149 29.58 12.41 3.15
N ARG A 150 29.17 11.15 2.97
CA ARG A 150 29.73 10.23 1.97
C ARG A 150 29.51 10.75 0.54
N LYS A 151 28.29 11.18 0.23
CA LYS A 151 27.95 11.75 -1.09
C LYS A 151 28.79 12.98 -1.41
N ARG A 152 28.96 13.90 -0.47
CA ARG A 152 29.81 15.07 -0.65
C ARG A 152 31.26 14.70 -0.94
N ALA A 153 31.81 13.77 -0.17
CA ALA A 153 33.17 13.28 -0.39
C ALA A 153 33.34 12.69 -1.80
N TYR A 154 32.39 11.86 -2.22
CA TYR A 154 32.39 11.25 -3.56
C TYR A 154 32.29 12.31 -4.67
N LEU A 155 31.32 13.23 -4.59
CA LEU A 155 31.10 14.25 -5.60
C LEU A 155 32.31 15.21 -5.72
N ASN A 156 32.99 15.49 -4.62
CA ASN A 156 34.22 16.30 -4.64
C ASN A 156 35.38 15.60 -5.36
N SER A 157 35.34 14.28 -5.48
CA SER A 157 36.33 13.50 -6.25
C SER A 157 36.06 13.46 -7.76
N LEU A 158 34.86 13.84 -8.18
CA LEU A 158 34.46 13.84 -9.60
C LEU A 158 34.90 15.14 -10.31
N ALA A 159 35.40 14.98 -11.53
CA ALA A 159 35.82 16.13 -12.38
C ALA A 159 34.62 16.95 -12.90
N ARG A 160 33.43 16.39 -12.88
CA ARG A 160 32.20 17.01 -13.40
C ARG A 160 31.03 16.76 -12.45
N GLN A 161 30.34 17.83 -12.07
CA GLN A 161 29.12 17.77 -11.27
C GLN A 161 27.89 17.98 -12.18
N THR A 162 26.75 17.41 -11.81
CA THR A 162 25.45 17.65 -12.46
C THR A 162 24.82 18.93 -11.93
N ASP A 163 24.07 19.64 -12.79
CA ASP A 163 23.27 20.80 -12.41
C ASP A 163 21.82 20.43 -12.06
N ILE A 164 21.48 19.13 -12.07
CA ILE A 164 20.14 18.66 -11.73
C ILE A 164 20.00 18.66 -10.21
N ASP A 165 18.89 19.22 -9.72
CA ASP A 165 18.56 19.22 -8.30
C ASP A 165 18.20 17.80 -7.84
N ASP A 166 18.65 17.42 -6.64
CA ASP A 166 18.33 16.11 -6.04
C ASP A 166 16.86 15.98 -5.64
N PHE A 167 16.22 17.11 -5.32
CA PHE A 167 14.83 17.16 -4.91
C PHE A 167 14.12 18.42 -5.39
N SER A 168 12.84 18.29 -5.77
CA SER A 168 12.05 19.44 -6.21
C SER A 168 11.11 19.91 -5.11
N LYS A 169 10.96 21.22 -5.01
CA LYS A 169 9.99 21.83 -4.12
C LYS A 169 8.57 21.71 -4.70
N ALA A 170 7.61 21.31 -3.87
CA ALA A 170 6.20 21.23 -4.23
C ALA A 170 5.34 22.08 -3.29
N ALA A 171 4.21 22.56 -3.78
CA ALA A 171 3.23 23.21 -2.91
C ALA A 171 2.63 22.19 -1.93
N PRO A 172 2.42 22.56 -0.65
CA PRO A 172 1.81 21.66 0.32
C PRO A 172 0.34 21.37 -0.04
N VAL A 173 -0.08 20.14 0.22
CA VAL A 173 -1.45 19.67 -0.02
C VAL A 173 -2.07 19.26 1.31
N LYS A 174 -3.33 19.69 1.54
CA LYS A 174 -4.13 19.23 2.68
C LYS A 174 -5.37 18.49 2.19
N ASN A 175 -5.45 17.20 2.51
CA ASN A 175 -6.60 16.36 2.22
C ASN A 175 -6.79 15.34 3.35
N ILE A 176 -7.70 15.62 4.26
CA ILE A 176 -7.98 14.76 5.41
C ILE A 176 -9.37 14.13 5.23
N GLU A 177 -9.41 12.92 4.68
CA GLU A 177 -10.65 12.15 4.59
C GLU A 177 -11.12 11.72 6.00
N PRO A 178 -12.42 11.58 6.25
CA PRO A 178 -12.93 11.05 7.52
C PRO A 178 -12.36 9.66 7.82
N LEU A 179 -12.17 9.35 9.11
CA LEU A 179 -11.82 7.98 9.51
C LEU A 179 -12.93 7.01 9.13
N VAL A 180 -12.54 5.89 8.53
CA VAL A 180 -13.45 4.82 8.15
C VAL A 180 -13.22 3.63 9.09
N THR A 181 -14.30 3.15 9.71
CA THR A 181 -14.28 1.87 10.40
C THR A 181 -14.64 0.77 9.40
N PRO A 182 -13.78 -0.25 9.22
CA PRO A 182 -14.08 -1.35 8.33
C PRO A 182 -15.37 -2.07 8.72
N ASP A 183 -16.31 -2.17 7.81
CA ASP A 183 -17.51 -2.98 7.98
C ASP A 183 -17.38 -4.30 7.22
N TRP A 184 -17.30 -5.38 7.98
CA TRP A 184 -17.19 -6.75 7.47
C TRP A 184 -18.52 -7.51 7.49
N SER A 185 -19.61 -6.89 7.97
CA SER A 185 -20.89 -7.56 8.27
C SER A 185 -21.80 -7.72 7.06
N GLY A 186 -21.53 -7.01 5.96
CA GLY A 186 -22.44 -6.95 4.82
C GLY A 186 -22.67 -8.27 4.08
N ARG A 187 -21.79 -9.29 4.28
CA ARG A 187 -21.88 -10.63 3.67
C ARG A 187 -21.38 -11.68 4.67
N ASN A 188 -21.91 -12.91 4.55
CA ASN A 188 -21.41 -14.06 5.34
C ASN A 188 -20.25 -14.74 4.60
N TRP A 189 -19.05 -14.21 4.77
CA TRP A 189 -17.84 -14.65 4.07
C TRP A 189 -17.49 -16.11 4.31
N GLU A 190 -17.72 -16.63 5.52
CA GLU A 190 -17.49 -18.03 5.86
C GLU A 190 -18.45 -18.96 5.12
N GLN A 191 -19.71 -18.55 4.99
CA GLN A 191 -20.70 -19.32 4.22
C GLN A 191 -20.37 -19.25 2.73
N GLU A 192 -20.01 -18.10 2.22
CA GLU A 192 -19.68 -17.91 0.81
C GLU A 192 -18.46 -18.72 0.37
N VAL A 193 -17.41 -18.78 1.20
CA VAL A 193 -16.24 -19.61 0.88
C VAL A 193 -16.55 -21.10 0.91
N ARG A 194 -17.44 -21.54 1.82
CA ARG A 194 -17.91 -22.94 1.84
C ARG A 194 -18.68 -23.27 0.56
N GLU A 195 -19.64 -22.43 0.18
CA GLU A 195 -20.46 -22.63 -0.99
C GLU A 195 -19.65 -22.58 -2.29
N SER A 196 -18.79 -21.59 -2.43
CA SER A 196 -17.97 -21.46 -3.63
C SER A 196 -16.97 -22.60 -3.78
N SER A 197 -16.24 -22.95 -2.71
CA SER A 197 -15.26 -24.05 -2.76
C SER A 197 -15.91 -25.42 -2.93
N ALA A 198 -17.17 -25.60 -2.50
CA ALA A 198 -17.91 -26.84 -2.70
C ALA A 198 -18.14 -27.17 -4.18
N ALA A 199 -18.18 -26.18 -5.09
CA ALA A 199 -18.29 -26.40 -6.52
C ALA A 199 -17.18 -27.30 -7.07
N LEU A 200 -15.99 -27.25 -6.46
CA LEU A 200 -14.83 -28.04 -6.88
C LEU A 200 -14.92 -29.52 -6.53
N ARG A 201 -15.91 -29.94 -5.75
CA ARG A 201 -16.22 -31.40 -5.52
C ARG A 201 -16.66 -32.10 -6.80
N ALA A 202 -17.12 -31.37 -7.82
CA ALA A 202 -17.47 -31.94 -9.12
C ALA A 202 -16.25 -32.49 -9.89
N PHE A 203 -15.03 -32.18 -9.43
CA PHE A 203 -13.77 -32.56 -10.07
C PHE A 203 -12.91 -33.40 -9.12
N PRO A 204 -13.19 -34.71 -8.96
CA PRO A 204 -12.50 -35.54 -7.99
C PRO A 204 -11.01 -35.73 -8.25
N GLU A 205 -10.54 -35.45 -9.47
CA GLU A 205 -9.12 -35.48 -9.84
C GLU A 205 -8.35 -34.26 -9.38
N ILE A 206 -9.01 -33.18 -8.97
CA ILE A 206 -8.34 -32.03 -8.32
C ILE A 206 -7.88 -32.51 -6.94
N GLN A 207 -6.57 -32.53 -6.74
CA GLN A 207 -5.96 -33.01 -5.51
C GLN A 207 -5.90 -31.92 -4.45
N GLU A 208 -5.68 -30.68 -4.87
CA GLU A 208 -5.61 -29.54 -3.97
C GLU A 208 -6.42 -28.37 -4.54
N SER A 209 -7.18 -27.73 -3.68
CA SER A 209 -7.86 -26.49 -3.99
C SER A 209 -7.75 -25.53 -2.81
N ARG A 210 -7.55 -24.27 -3.07
CA ARG A 210 -7.59 -23.22 -2.06
C ARG A 210 -8.41 -22.05 -2.61
N VAL A 211 -9.58 -21.81 -2.03
CA VAL A 211 -10.40 -20.64 -2.34
C VAL A 211 -10.27 -19.64 -1.20
N THR A 212 -9.80 -18.46 -1.49
CA THR A 212 -9.54 -17.40 -0.50
C THR A 212 -10.35 -16.18 -0.83
N TYR A 213 -11.13 -15.69 0.12
CA TYR A 213 -11.72 -14.36 0.11
C TYR A 213 -10.78 -13.46 0.90
N TYR A 214 -10.31 -12.40 0.26
CA TYR A 214 -9.33 -11.48 0.79
C TYR A 214 -9.92 -10.07 0.79
N LEU A 215 -10.10 -9.49 1.96
CA LEU A 215 -10.74 -8.19 2.13
C LEU A 215 -9.77 -7.28 2.86
N VAL A 216 -9.53 -6.10 2.31
CA VAL A 216 -8.54 -5.15 2.81
C VAL A 216 -9.17 -3.78 2.98
N TYR A 217 -8.90 -3.16 4.13
CA TYR A 217 -9.07 -1.73 4.36
C TYR A 217 -7.73 -1.14 4.76
N ALA A 218 -7.38 -0.03 4.14
CA ALA A 218 -6.15 0.69 4.42
C ALA A 218 -6.46 2.17 4.67
N THR A 219 -5.89 2.72 5.74
CA THR A 219 -5.81 4.16 5.97
C THR A 219 -4.36 4.59 5.82
N GLU A 220 -4.09 5.46 4.87
CA GLU A 220 -2.76 5.99 4.60
C GLU A 220 -2.65 7.42 5.14
N TYR A 221 -1.57 7.69 5.86
CA TYR A 221 -1.22 9.01 6.37
C TYR A 221 0.09 9.47 5.76
N LEU A 222 0.14 10.72 5.36
CA LEU A 222 1.35 11.40 4.89
C LEU A 222 1.42 12.79 5.51
N LEU A 223 2.51 13.06 6.22
CA LEU A 223 2.85 14.39 6.71
C LEU A 223 4.25 14.77 6.25
N THR A 224 4.42 16.03 5.84
CA THR A 224 5.74 16.56 5.51
C THR A 224 6.05 17.83 6.30
N SER A 225 7.33 18.10 6.49
CA SER A 225 7.80 19.33 7.12
C SER A 225 7.45 20.59 6.32
N GLU A 226 7.10 20.46 5.04
CA GLU A 226 6.66 21.54 4.17
C GLU A 226 5.17 21.87 4.31
N GLY A 227 4.42 21.09 5.09
CA GLY A 227 3.01 21.35 5.40
C GLY A 227 2.00 20.50 4.64
N THR A 228 2.44 19.50 3.87
CA THR A 228 1.52 18.49 3.34
C THR A 228 0.96 17.64 4.46
N GLU A 229 -0.37 17.49 4.48
CA GLU A 229 -1.11 16.63 5.41
C GLU A 229 -2.18 15.86 4.64
N ILE A 230 -2.01 14.57 4.52
CA ILE A 230 -2.93 13.71 3.77
C ILE A 230 -3.34 12.53 4.66
N ARG A 231 -4.63 12.25 4.68
CA ARG A 231 -5.19 10.97 5.13
C ARG A 231 -6.17 10.51 4.09
N THR A 232 -5.95 9.32 3.55
CA THR A 232 -6.82 8.68 2.57
C THR A 232 -7.19 7.28 3.00
N ASN A 233 -8.40 6.85 2.60
CA ASN A 233 -8.89 5.51 2.88
C ASN A 233 -9.03 4.75 1.58
N ARG A 234 -8.56 3.50 1.58
CA ARG A 234 -8.69 2.60 0.44
C ARG A 234 -9.26 1.27 0.90
N SER A 235 -10.03 0.65 0.05
CA SER A 235 -10.47 -0.72 0.23
C SER A 235 -10.16 -1.54 -1.02
N PHE A 236 -10.03 -2.84 -0.82
CA PHE A 236 -9.81 -3.80 -1.87
C PHE A 236 -10.41 -5.13 -1.44
N ALA A 237 -11.02 -5.83 -2.37
CA ALA A 237 -11.54 -7.16 -2.14
C ALA A 237 -11.15 -8.08 -3.29
N ALA A 238 -10.83 -9.32 -2.97
CA ALA A 238 -10.52 -10.34 -3.94
C ALA A 238 -11.16 -11.67 -3.53
N VAL A 239 -11.50 -12.47 -4.53
CA VAL A 239 -11.63 -13.91 -4.39
C VAL A 239 -10.65 -14.55 -5.34
N GLU A 240 -9.78 -15.39 -4.80
CA GLU A 240 -8.76 -16.11 -5.54
C GLU A 240 -8.88 -17.60 -5.27
N ALA A 241 -8.64 -18.41 -6.28
CA ALA A 241 -8.61 -19.86 -6.12
C ALA A 241 -7.43 -20.45 -6.89
N GLY A 242 -6.60 -21.21 -6.18
CA GLY A 242 -5.58 -22.05 -6.75
C GLY A 242 -6.05 -23.51 -6.79
N LEU A 243 -5.90 -24.16 -7.93
CA LEU A 243 -6.27 -25.56 -8.16
C LEU A 243 -5.05 -26.32 -8.64
N SER A 244 -4.83 -27.54 -8.14
CA SER A 244 -3.77 -28.41 -8.63
C SER A 244 -4.22 -29.86 -8.83
N THR A 245 -3.60 -30.52 -9.81
CA THR A 245 -3.75 -31.93 -10.11
C THR A 245 -2.46 -32.50 -10.69
N LEU A 246 -2.40 -33.82 -10.89
CA LEU A 246 -1.30 -34.47 -11.56
C LEU A 246 -1.75 -34.97 -12.95
N ALA A 247 -0.94 -34.73 -13.96
CA ALA A 247 -1.05 -35.36 -15.26
C ALA A 247 -0.77 -36.87 -15.18
N LYS A 248 -1.05 -37.59 -16.24
CA LYS A 248 -0.84 -39.07 -16.27
C LYS A 248 0.63 -39.46 -16.11
N ASP A 249 1.55 -38.61 -16.53
CA ASP A 249 3.01 -38.76 -16.41
C ASP A 249 3.58 -38.28 -15.07
N GLY A 250 2.71 -37.83 -14.14
CA GLY A 250 3.12 -37.31 -12.83
C GLY A 250 3.47 -35.83 -12.80
N MET A 251 3.39 -35.12 -13.95
CA MET A 251 3.63 -33.68 -13.95
C MET A 251 2.53 -32.93 -13.19
N GLN A 252 2.90 -32.03 -12.29
CA GLN A 252 1.97 -31.17 -11.59
C GLN A 252 1.40 -30.10 -12.55
N LEU A 253 0.08 -30.01 -12.55
CA LEU A 253 -0.68 -29.02 -13.30
C LEU A 253 -1.38 -28.09 -12.33
N ASN A 254 -1.30 -26.80 -12.59
CA ASN A 254 -1.92 -25.77 -11.75
C ASN A 254 -2.78 -24.86 -12.63
N HIS A 255 -3.88 -24.40 -12.06
CA HIS A 255 -4.71 -23.37 -12.66
C HIS A 255 -5.27 -22.46 -11.56
N PHE A 256 -5.68 -21.25 -11.93
CA PHE A 256 -6.18 -20.32 -10.96
C PHE A 256 -7.39 -19.54 -11.50
N TYR A 257 -8.24 -19.10 -10.56
CA TYR A 257 -9.33 -18.16 -10.75
C TYR A 257 -9.09 -16.94 -9.88
N ALA A 258 -9.43 -15.74 -10.39
CA ALA A 258 -9.40 -14.53 -9.60
C ALA A 258 -10.52 -13.58 -10.01
N SER A 259 -11.08 -12.87 -9.03
CA SER A 259 -12.02 -11.77 -9.22
C SER A 259 -11.72 -10.68 -8.19
N TYR A 260 -11.67 -9.44 -8.63
CA TYR A 260 -11.26 -8.30 -7.82
C TYR A 260 -12.33 -7.23 -7.82
N ALA A 261 -12.41 -6.48 -6.72
CA ALA A 261 -13.30 -5.34 -6.60
C ALA A 261 -12.67 -4.25 -5.72
N PRO A 262 -12.98 -2.96 -5.94
CA PRO A 262 -12.47 -1.88 -5.11
C PRO A 262 -13.09 -1.85 -3.71
N LYS A 263 -14.27 -2.49 -3.53
CA LYS A 263 -14.96 -2.57 -2.24
C LYS A 263 -15.47 -3.99 -2.00
N PRO A 264 -15.51 -4.46 -0.74
CA PRO A 264 -16.08 -5.77 -0.41
C PRO A 264 -17.51 -5.98 -0.92
N ALA A 265 -18.36 -4.95 -0.90
CA ALA A 265 -19.73 -5.03 -1.37
C ALA A 265 -19.84 -5.31 -2.88
N ASP A 266 -18.86 -4.86 -3.67
CA ASP A 266 -18.83 -4.98 -5.12
C ASP A 266 -18.19 -6.30 -5.60
N LEU A 267 -17.67 -7.12 -4.68
CA LEU A 267 -17.07 -8.40 -5.02
C LEU A 267 -18.09 -9.33 -5.64
N ALA A 268 -17.66 -10.12 -6.64
CA ALA A 268 -18.49 -11.08 -7.35
C ALA A 268 -19.38 -11.91 -6.41
N SER A 269 -20.61 -12.15 -6.82
CA SER A 269 -21.54 -13.01 -6.06
C SER A 269 -21.03 -14.45 -6.00
N VAL A 270 -21.45 -15.20 -4.99
CA VAL A 270 -21.11 -16.63 -4.83
C VAL A 270 -21.42 -17.43 -6.10
N ASP A 271 -22.55 -17.17 -6.75
CA ASP A 271 -22.90 -17.87 -8.00
C ASP A 271 -21.98 -17.53 -9.16
N THR A 272 -21.52 -16.29 -9.25
CA THR A 272 -20.52 -15.89 -10.24
C THR A 272 -19.19 -16.57 -9.98
N VAL A 273 -18.76 -16.63 -8.72
CA VAL A 273 -17.53 -17.33 -8.32
C VAL A 273 -17.63 -18.81 -8.62
N LYS A 274 -18.75 -19.47 -8.27
CA LYS A 274 -19.00 -20.90 -8.57
C LYS A 274 -18.91 -21.20 -10.08
N LYS A 275 -19.50 -20.32 -10.91
CA LYS A 275 -19.39 -20.46 -12.38
C LYS A 275 -17.92 -20.36 -12.84
N GLY A 276 -17.19 -19.37 -12.34
CA GLY A 276 -15.76 -19.22 -12.64
C GLY A 276 -14.95 -20.45 -12.21
N LEU A 277 -15.17 -20.95 -11.00
CA LEU A 277 -14.47 -22.13 -10.49
C LEU A 277 -14.79 -23.40 -11.29
N ASN A 278 -16.03 -23.58 -11.76
CA ASN A 278 -16.41 -24.70 -12.63
C ASN A 278 -15.71 -24.61 -13.99
N VAL A 279 -15.58 -23.42 -14.57
CA VAL A 279 -14.82 -23.22 -15.82
C VAL A 279 -13.35 -23.55 -15.59
N THR A 280 -12.72 -22.99 -14.56
CA THR A 280 -11.31 -23.23 -14.21
C THR A 280 -11.04 -24.71 -13.93
N GLY A 281 -11.95 -25.40 -13.21
CA GLY A 281 -11.86 -26.84 -12.95
C GLY A 281 -11.95 -27.66 -14.25
N SER A 282 -12.87 -27.29 -15.15
CA SER A 282 -13.02 -27.97 -16.46
C SER A 282 -11.80 -27.78 -17.34
N GLU A 283 -11.20 -26.57 -17.36
CA GLU A 283 -9.98 -26.28 -18.10
C GLU A 283 -8.78 -27.05 -17.55
N LEU A 284 -8.66 -27.17 -16.22
CA LEU A 284 -7.62 -27.96 -15.59
C LEU A 284 -7.78 -29.46 -15.93
N MET A 285 -9.02 -29.98 -16.00
CA MET A 285 -9.28 -31.37 -16.42
C MET A 285 -8.99 -31.58 -17.91
N ALA A 286 -9.28 -30.61 -18.76
CA ALA A 286 -8.92 -30.67 -20.17
C ALA A 286 -7.38 -30.67 -20.36
N LEU A 287 -6.68 -29.85 -19.59
CA LEU A 287 -5.21 -29.84 -19.58
C LEU A 287 -4.65 -31.21 -19.13
N ARG A 288 -5.20 -31.79 -18.06
CA ARG A 288 -4.83 -33.12 -17.56
C ARG A 288 -5.04 -34.23 -18.59
N ALA A 289 -6.08 -34.11 -19.42
CA ALA A 289 -6.40 -35.09 -20.46
C ALA A 289 -5.54 -34.91 -21.72
N SER A 290 -4.88 -33.78 -21.90
CA SER A 290 -4.05 -33.49 -23.06
C SER A 290 -2.85 -34.42 -23.13
N PRO A 291 -2.44 -34.89 -24.32
CA PRO A 291 -1.23 -35.70 -24.46
C PRO A 291 0.00 -34.84 -24.08
N PRO A 292 1.04 -35.46 -23.47
CA PRO A 292 2.25 -34.74 -23.14
C PRO A 292 2.84 -34.10 -24.41
N ALA A 293 3.19 -32.82 -24.31
CA ALA A 293 3.86 -32.14 -25.43
C ALA A 293 5.20 -32.85 -25.67
N HIS A 294 5.32 -33.54 -26.80
CA HIS A 294 6.60 -34.06 -27.19
C HIS A 294 7.54 -32.89 -27.43
N SER A 295 8.55 -32.72 -26.57
CA SER A 295 9.64 -31.77 -26.79
C SER A 295 10.35 -32.22 -28.09
N ASN A 296 10.06 -31.55 -29.19
CA ASN A 296 10.78 -31.70 -30.41
C ASN A 296 12.20 -31.10 -30.18
N ARG A 297 13.09 -31.91 -29.60
CA ARG A 297 14.49 -31.57 -29.45
C ARG A 297 15.07 -31.44 -30.86
N GLY A 298 14.97 -30.27 -31.47
CA GLY A 298 15.56 -30.05 -32.81
C GLY A 298 15.02 -28.85 -33.61
N ARG A 299 14.13 -28.04 -33.08
CA ARG A 299 13.76 -26.81 -33.79
C ARG A 299 14.24 -25.57 -33.01
N PRO A 300 14.99 -24.66 -33.67
CA PRO A 300 15.42 -23.42 -33.02
C PRO A 300 14.20 -22.58 -32.66
N HIS A 301 14.28 -21.96 -31.50
CA HIS A 301 13.32 -21.02 -30.92
C HIS A 301 12.72 -20.07 -31.97
N ARG A 302 11.47 -20.24 -32.34
CA ARG A 302 10.69 -19.15 -32.93
C ARG A 302 10.10 -18.32 -31.81
N SER A 303 10.46 -17.05 -31.85
CA SER A 303 10.07 -15.95 -30.98
C SER A 303 8.68 -16.07 -30.31
N TRP A 304 8.66 -15.92 -29.01
CA TRP A 304 7.46 -15.67 -28.18
C TRP A 304 6.73 -14.43 -28.72
N ARG A 305 5.59 -14.62 -29.35
CA ARG A 305 4.70 -13.50 -29.62
C ARG A 305 4.06 -13.11 -28.29
N ARG A 306 4.26 -11.86 -27.87
CA ARG A 306 3.60 -11.24 -26.73
C ARG A 306 2.09 -11.32 -26.92
N CYS A 307 1.39 -12.05 -26.06
CA CYS A 307 -0.03 -11.81 -25.84
C CYS A 307 -0.16 -10.47 -25.12
N SER A 308 -0.58 -9.45 -25.83
CA SER A 308 -0.99 -8.18 -25.24
C SER A 308 -2.38 -8.37 -24.65
N VAL A 309 -2.47 -8.43 -23.33
CA VAL A 309 -3.73 -8.22 -22.63
C VAL A 309 -4.06 -6.73 -22.76
N ARG A 310 -5.19 -6.41 -23.39
CA ARG A 310 -5.78 -5.07 -23.33
C ARG A 310 -6.51 -4.97 -21.99
N LEU A 311 -6.10 -4.01 -21.20
CA LEU A 311 -6.84 -3.50 -20.06
C LEU A 311 -8.04 -2.68 -20.54
#